data_4f50299a4e977c25e767c69ee9f21a2f
#
_entry.id   4f50299a4e977c25e767c69ee9f21a2f
#
_cell.length_a   1.000
_cell.length_b   1.000
_cell.length_c   1.000
_cell.angle_alpha   90.00
_cell.angle_beta   90.00
_cell.angle_gamma   90.00
#
_symmetry.space_group_name_H-M   'P 1'
#
loop_
_entity.id
_entity.type
_entity.pdbx_description
1 polymer ?
#
loop_
_entity_poly.entity_id
_entity_poly.type
_entity_poly.pdbx_seq_one_letter_code
_entity_poly.pdbx_strand_id
1 'polypeptide(L)'
;MRKKFSKIANDLVSHVNDSNELSFVFKSKIHVIIIFYVYGYEKITFEDLCKVTNSTVSRTTIQNILSEGVKLGHLKKFVDKEDKRKKYFSCEQLKPILEKWHNQQQKIFN
;
A
#
# COMPACT_ATOMS: atom_id res chain seq x y z
N MET A 1 -16.49 -16.50 -14.41
CA MET A 1 -15.40 -16.27 -13.45
C MET A 1 -14.03 -16.21 -14.12
N ARG A 2 -13.72 -17.11 -15.04
CA ARG A 2 -12.42 -17.11 -15.73
C ARG A 2 -12.11 -15.78 -16.42
N LYS A 3 -13.09 -15.19 -17.11
CA LYS A 3 -12.91 -13.91 -17.80
C LYS A 3 -12.62 -12.77 -16.82
N LYS A 4 -13.24 -12.80 -15.66
CA LYS A 4 -13.01 -11.76 -14.62
C LYS A 4 -11.59 -11.82 -14.10
N PHE A 5 -11.08 -13.00 -13.79
CA PHE A 5 -9.71 -13.16 -13.33
C PHE A 5 -8.70 -12.79 -14.42
N SER A 6 -8.98 -13.14 -15.69
CA SER A 6 -8.11 -12.74 -16.80
C SER A 6 -8.05 -11.23 -16.96
N LYS A 7 -9.17 -10.53 -16.77
CA LYS A 7 -9.19 -9.07 -16.83
C LYS A 7 -8.39 -8.46 -15.68
N ILE A 8 -8.52 -9.02 -14.48
CA ILE A 8 -7.72 -8.56 -13.32
C ILE A 8 -6.23 -8.79 -13.59
N ALA A 9 -5.88 -9.97 -14.11
CA ALA A 9 -4.49 -10.28 -14.44
C ALA A 9 -3.93 -9.30 -15.49
N ASN A 10 -4.71 -8.99 -16.53
CA ASN A 10 -4.31 -8.01 -17.53
C ASN A 10 -4.08 -6.62 -16.92
N ASP A 11 -4.95 -6.22 -16.00
CA ASP A 11 -4.80 -4.95 -15.30
C ASP A 11 -3.49 -4.94 -14.51
N LEU A 12 -3.20 -6.00 -13.77
CA LEU A 12 -1.97 -6.09 -12.98
C LEU A 12 -0.73 -6.08 -13.89
N VAL A 13 -0.78 -6.79 -15.02
CA VAL A 13 0.33 -6.82 -15.99
C VAL A 13 0.63 -5.41 -16.49
N SER A 14 -0.40 -4.61 -16.73
CA SER A 14 -0.21 -3.24 -17.23
C SER A 14 0.59 -2.36 -16.26
N HIS A 15 0.69 -2.73 -14.99
CA HIS A 15 1.41 -1.97 -13.98
C HIS A 15 2.79 -2.52 -13.63
N VAL A 16 3.17 -3.69 -14.17
CA VAL A 16 4.44 -4.35 -13.78
C VAL A 16 5.66 -3.51 -14.13
N ASN A 17 5.67 -2.89 -15.31
CA ASN A 17 6.80 -2.14 -15.81
C ASN A 17 6.58 -0.63 -15.77
N ASP A 18 5.46 -0.18 -15.22
CA ASP A 18 5.19 1.25 -15.07
C ASP A 18 5.89 1.81 -13.84
N SER A 19 6.32 3.06 -13.94
CA SER A 19 6.87 3.78 -12.79
C SER A 19 5.79 4.53 -12.02
N ASN A 20 4.52 4.17 -12.22
CA ASN A 20 3.40 4.83 -11.55
C ASN A 20 3.20 4.29 -10.13
N GLU A 21 2.26 4.90 -9.43
CA GLU A 21 1.96 4.59 -8.03
C GLU A 21 1.45 3.16 -7.84
N LEU A 22 0.64 2.66 -8.78
CA LEU A 22 0.12 1.28 -8.70
C LEU A 22 1.23 0.26 -8.88
N SER A 23 2.26 0.57 -9.66
CA SER A 23 3.44 -0.29 -9.79
C SER A 23 4.11 -0.50 -8.43
N PHE A 24 4.22 0.55 -7.62
CA PHE A 24 4.76 0.43 -6.27
C PHE A 24 3.85 -0.42 -5.38
N VAL A 25 2.55 -0.15 -5.39
CA VAL A 25 1.58 -0.88 -4.55
C VAL A 25 1.61 -2.38 -4.86
N PHE A 26 1.65 -2.75 -6.13
CA PHE A 26 1.58 -4.14 -6.57
C PHE A 26 2.94 -4.76 -6.85
N LYS A 27 4.02 -4.15 -6.38
CA LYS A 27 5.39 -4.64 -6.59
C LYS A 27 5.59 -6.04 -6.01
N SER A 28 4.96 -6.32 -4.87
CA SER A 28 4.96 -7.65 -4.26
C SER A 28 3.71 -7.79 -3.39
N LYS A 29 3.42 -9.03 -2.99
CA LYS A 29 2.32 -9.31 -2.06
C LYS A 29 2.51 -8.54 -0.75
N ILE A 30 3.74 -8.43 -0.28
CA ILE A 30 4.04 -7.72 0.98
C ILE A 30 3.78 -6.22 0.81
N HIS A 31 4.13 -5.63 -0.33
CA HIS A 31 3.80 -4.23 -0.62
C HIS A 31 2.29 -4.00 -0.53
N VAL A 32 1.50 -4.87 -1.15
CA VAL A 32 0.03 -4.77 -1.12
C VAL A 32 -0.47 -4.81 0.32
N ILE A 33 0.01 -5.76 1.12
CA ILE A 33 -0.41 -5.91 2.51
C ILE A 33 -0.12 -4.63 3.30
N ILE A 34 1.11 -4.13 3.22
CA ILE A 34 1.52 -2.93 3.97
C ILE A 34 0.71 -1.72 3.54
N ILE A 35 0.61 -1.46 2.23
CA ILE A 35 -0.10 -0.29 1.71
C ILE A 35 -1.59 -0.35 2.07
N PHE A 36 -2.21 -1.52 1.97
CA PHE A 36 -3.62 -1.67 2.28
C PHE A 36 -3.90 -1.43 3.77
N TYR A 37 -2.99 -1.85 4.65
CA TYR A 37 -3.12 -1.52 6.09
C TYR A 37 -2.96 -0.01 6.33
N VAL A 38 -1.98 0.62 5.68
CA VAL A 38 -1.80 2.07 5.82
C VAL A 38 -3.05 2.81 5.36
N TYR A 39 -3.62 2.40 4.23
CA TYR A 39 -4.86 2.99 3.72
C TYR A 39 -6.03 2.77 4.69
N GLY A 40 -6.21 1.54 5.16
CA GLY A 40 -7.34 1.17 6.00
C GLY A 40 -7.33 1.86 7.37
N TYR A 41 -6.15 2.10 7.92
CA TYR A 41 -6.02 2.79 9.20
C TYR A 41 -5.88 4.31 9.06
N GLU A 42 -5.85 4.82 7.82
CA GLU A 42 -5.60 6.22 7.46
C GLU A 42 -4.18 6.67 7.83
N LYS A 43 -3.73 6.41 9.03
CA LYS A 43 -2.36 6.60 9.48
C LYS A 43 -2.03 5.49 10.47
N ILE A 44 -0.79 5.02 10.44
CA ILE A 44 -0.38 3.91 11.30
C ILE A 44 1.11 4.04 11.60
N THR A 45 1.51 3.61 12.80
CA THR A 45 2.92 3.58 13.20
C THR A 45 3.58 2.31 12.67
N PHE A 46 4.92 2.34 12.60
CA PHE A 46 5.70 1.15 12.26
C PHE A 46 5.40 0.00 13.25
N GLU A 47 5.34 0.30 14.54
CA GLU A 47 5.08 -0.72 15.55
C GLU A 47 3.70 -1.35 15.38
N ASP A 48 2.69 -0.56 15.07
CA ASP A 48 1.35 -1.09 14.84
C ASP A 48 1.28 -1.93 13.56
N LEU A 49 2.04 -1.56 12.51
CA LEU A 49 2.15 -2.40 11.32
C LEU A 49 2.75 -3.75 11.65
N CYS A 50 3.77 -3.77 12.51
CA CYS A 50 4.37 -5.03 12.96
C CYS A 50 3.36 -5.89 13.71
N LYS A 51 2.51 -5.26 14.52
CA LYS A 51 1.48 -5.97 15.29
C LYS A 51 0.38 -6.52 14.39
N VAL A 52 -0.17 -5.71 13.47
CA VAL A 52 -1.28 -6.16 12.63
C VAL A 52 -0.85 -7.22 11.63
N THR A 53 0.42 -7.23 11.22
CA THR A 53 0.94 -8.30 10.36
C THR A 53 1.28 -9.57 11.16
N ASN A 54 1.18 -9.49 12.48
CA ASN A 54 1.35 -10.62 13.40
C ASN A 54 2.66 -11.37 13.17
N SER A 55 3.74 -10.62 12.94
CA SER A 55 5.09 -11.15 12.72
C SER A 55 5.23 -12.05 11.49
N THR A 56 4.24 -12.06 10.59
CA THR A 56 4.36 -12.81 9.32
C THR A 56 5.28 -12.10 8.33
N VAL A 57 5.54 -10.81 8.56
CA VAL A 57 6.46 -10.01 7.75
C VAL A 57 7.56 -9.51 8.68
N SER A 58 8.81 -9.61 8.25
CA SER A 58 9.92 -9.16 9.09
C SER A 58 9.89 -7.64 9.27
N ARG A 59 10.36 -7.20 10.44
CA ARG A 59 10.46 -5.77 10.76
C ARG A 59 11.32 -5.03 9.73
N THR A 60 12.39 -5.64 9.30
CA THR A 60 13.29 -5.06 8.29
C THR A 60 12.57 -4.85 6.96
N THR A 61 11.78 -5.83 6.52
CA THR A 61 11.02 -5.73 5.28
C THR A 61 9.98 -4.59 5.36
N ILE A 62 9.26 -4.51 6.49
CA ILE A 62 8.29 -3.43 6.69
C ILE A 62 8.99 -2.08 6.63
N GLN A 63 10.10 -1.93 7.35
CA GLN A 63 10.86 -0.69 7.39
C GLN A 63 11.36 -0.29 6.00
N ASN A 64 11.84 -1.26 5.22
CA ASN A 64 12.34 -1.00 3.87
C ASN A 64 11.22 -0.52 2.93
N ILE A 65 10.04 -1.14 3.01
CA ILE A 65 8.90 -0.73 2.19
C ILE A 65 8.44 0.67 2.56
N LEU A 66 8.33 0.97 3.85
CA LEU A 66 7.94 2.30 4.31
C LEU A 66 8.95 3.36 3.85
N SER A 67 10.24 3.08 4.00
CA SER A 67 11.30 4.00 3.59
C SER A 67 11.28 4.24 2.08
N GLU A 68 11.10 3.18 1.30
CA GLU A 68 10.98 3.28 -0.16
C GLU A 68 9.78 4.14 -0.55
N GLY A 69 8.63 3.88 0.08
CA GLY A 69 7.42 4.65 -0.19
C GLY A 69 7.57 6.12 0.11
N VAL A 70 8.21 6.47 1.21
CA VAL A 70 8.49 7.86 1.57
C VAL A 70 9.46 8.49 0.57
N LYS A 71 10.53 7.79 0.23
CA LYS A 71 11.53 8.26 -0.73
C LYS A 71 10.92 8.56 -2.09
N LEU A 72 10.01 7.71 -2.55
CA LEU A 72 9.37 7.87 -3.85
C LEU A 72 8.16 8.82 -3.84
N GLY A 73 7.80 9.33 -2.66
CA GLY A 73 6.68 10.25 -2.54
C GLY A 73 5.31 9.59 -2.48
N HIS A 74 5.26 8.26 -2.36
CA HIS A 74 3.99 7.51 -2.28
C HIS A 74 3.43 7.47 -0.86
N LEU A 75 4.28 7.56 0.13
CA LEU A 75 3.91 7.59 1.54
C LEU A 75 4.41 8.87 2.18
N LYS A 76 3.72 9.31 3.21
CA LYS A 76 4.12 10.45 3.99
C LYS A 76 4.39 10.01 5.42
N LYS A 77 5.52 10.46 5.97
CA LYS A 77 5.91 10.21 7.36
C LYS A 77 5.76 11.51 8.13
N PHE A 78 5.12 11.45 9.28
CA PHE A 78 4.99 12.64 10.13
C PHE A 78 5.07 12.26 11.60
N VAL A 79 5.44 13.24 12.42
CA VAL A 79 5.65 13.06 13.85
C VAL A 79 4.39 13.49 14.59
N ASP A 80 4.02 12.74 15.63
CA ASP A 80 2.89 13.10 16.49
C ASP A 80 3.20 14.43 17.19
N LYS A 81 2.21 15.31 17.25
CA LYS A 81 2.35 16.62 17.91
C LYS A 81 2.59 16.51 19.41
N GLU A 82 1.98 15.51 20.04
CA GLU A 82 2.06 15.34 21.50
C GLU A 82 3.23 14.46 21.92
N ASP A 83 3.51 13.40 21.14
CA ASP A 83 4.64 12.49 21.42
C ASP A 83 5.55 12.43 20.22
N LYS A 84 6.65 13.18 20.26
CA LYS A 84 7.61 13.26 19.15
C LYS A 84 8.30 11.94 18.84
N ARG A 85 8.18 10.94 19.72
CA ARG A 85 8.75 9.61 19.47
C ARG A 85 7.84 8.77 18.57
N LYS A 86 6.54 9.13 18.48
CA LYS A 86 5.61 8.44 17.61
C LYS A 86 5.67 9.02 16.21
N LYS A 87 5.92 8.15 15.24
CA LYS A 87 5.96 8.51 13.83
C LYS A 87 4.88 7.72 13.11
N TYR A 88 4.06 8.44 12.35
CA TYR A 88 2.96 7.85 11.59
C TYR A 88 3.28 7.86 10.10
N PHE A 89 2.71 6.90 9.41
CA PHE A 89 2.77 6.81 7.94
C PHE A 89 1.35 6.91 7.41
N SER A 90 1.18 7.63 6.32
CA SER A 90 -0.10 7.75 5.62
C SER A 90 0.13 7.63 4.13
N CYS A 91 -0.94 7.30 3.39
CA CYS A 91 -0.87 7.15 1.94
C CYS A 91 -1.89 8.01 1.22
N GLU A 92 -2.11 9.23 1.70
CA GLU A 92 -3.11 10.13 1.13
C GLU A 92 -2.94 10.36 -0.37
N GLN A 93 -1.69 10.39 -0.86
CA GLN A 93 -1.43 10.56 -2.29
C GLN A 93 -1.85 9.35 -3.11
N LEU A 94 -1.83 8.16 -2.51
CA LEU A 94 -2.28 6.93 -3.17
C LEU A 94 -3.79 6.74 -3.08
N LYS A 95 -4.45 7.44 -2.16
CA LYS A 95 -5.88 7.25 -1.90
C LYS A 95 -6.75 7.34 -3.15
N PRO A 96 -6.71 8.42 -3.95
CA PRO A 96 -7.56 8.50 -5.15
C PRO A 96 -7.23 7.41 -6.17
N ILE A 97 -5.97 7.02 -6.26
CA ILE A 97 -5.51 6.01 -7.19
C ILE A 97 -6.01 4.62 -6.78
N LEU A 98 -5.92 4.32 -5.48
CA LEU A 98 -6.43 3.06 -4.93
C LEU A 98 -7.95 2.96 -5.07
N GLU A 99 -8.67 4.04 -4.81
CA GLU A 99 -10.12 4.08 -4.93
C GLU A 99 -10.55 3.89 -6.38
N LYS A 100 -9.86 4.52 -7.32
CA LYS A 100 -10.13 4.35 -8.75
C LYS A 100 -9.89 2.90 -9.16
N TRP A 101 -8.79 2.31 -8.73
CA TRP A 101 -8.48 0.91 -9.01
C TRP A 101 -9.57 0.00 -8.44
N HIS A 102 -9.97 0.22 -7.20
CA HIS A 102 -11.02 -0.57 -6.55
C HIS A 102 -12.33 -0.49 -7.34
N ASN A 103 -12.73 0.71 -7.76
CA ASN A 103 -13.95 0.90 -8.52
C ASN A 103 -13.90 0.17 -9.87
N GLN A 104 -12.74 0.15 -10.51
CA GLN A 104 -12.55 -0.61 -11.75
C GLN A 104 -12.70 -2.11 -11.52
N GLN A 105 -12.16 -2.62 -10.40
CA GLN A 105 -12.29 -4.03 -10.04
C GLN A 105 -13.75 -4.40 -9.76
N GLN A 106 -14.49 -3.54 -9.08
CA GLN A 106 -15.92 -3.77 -8.85
C GLN A 106 -16.70 -3.91 -10.16
N LYS A 107 -16.39 -3.10 -11.17
CA LYS A 107 -17.03 -3.22 -12.50
C LYS A 107 -16.72 -4.56 -13.13
N ILE A 108 -15.53 -5.11 -12.92
CA ILE A 108 -15.16 -6.43 -13.44
C ILE A 108 -15.96 -7.52 -12.73
N PHE A 109 -16.16 -7.40 -11.41
CA PHE A 109 -16.88 -8.40 -10.64
C PHE A 109 -18.38 -8.30 -10.75
N ASN A 110 -18.91 -7.16 -11.10
CA ASN A 110 -20.32 -6.94 -11.34
C ASN A 110 -20.64 -7.10 -12.82
#